data_cea491a4cedaa6cbb278543f5195846f
#
_entry.id   cea491a4cedaa6cbb278543f5195846f
#
_cell.length_a   1.000
_cell.length_b   1.000
_cell.length_c   1.000
_cell.angle_alpha   90.00
_cell.angle_beta   90.00
_cell.angle_gamma   90.00
#
_symmetry.space_group_name_H-M   'P 1'
#
loop_
_entity.id
_entity.type
_entity.pdbx_description
1 polymer ?
#
loop_
_entity_poly.entity_id
_entity_poly.type
_entity_poly.pdbx_seq_one_letter_code
_entity_poly.pdbx_strand_id
1 'polypeptide(L)'
;MTNNYQTPEEAELAFYDAMECHDLEAMMSVWLENDTVACVHPGASRLEGLADIRAGFEQMFEEPAPTMDFTISDTRRQCLGNVAIHTVREEIEIGGQLVSVMLATNVFQKTPFGWRMLLHHASPEFDFELDEMDFTLDHPAPVMLH
;
A
#
# COMPACT_ATOMS: atom_id res chain seq x y z
N MET A 1 4.86 -5.54 22.22
CA MET A 1 6.25 -5.33 21.88
C MET A 1 6.40 -4.77 20.48
N THR A 2 7.22 -3.77 20.35
CA THR A 2 7.36 -3.07 19.07
C THR A 2 8.43 -3.74 18.23
N ASN A 3 8.10 -4.01 16.98
CA ASN A 3 9.08 -4.54 16.04
C ASN A 3 10.06 -3.46 15.64
N ASN A 4 11.30 -3.86 15.45
CA ASN A 4 12.35 -2.94 15.07
C ASN A 4 12.81 -3.26 13.66
N TYR A 5 12.23 -2.56 12.68
CA TYR A 5 12.57 -2.80 11.28
C TYR A 5 13.84 -2.03 10.95
N GLN A 6 14.90 -2.76 10.67
CA GLN A 6 16.23 -2.18 10.46
C GLN A 6 16.35 -1.43 9.15
N THR A 7 15.51 -1.77 8.19
CA THR A 7 15.53 -1.15 6.86
C THR A 7 14.11 -0.87 6.41
N PRO A 8 13.94 0.07 5.46
CA PRO A 8 12.61 0.29 4.88
C PRO A 8 12.07 -0.98 4.22
N GLU A 9 12.96 -1.79 3.64
CA GLU A 9 12.56 -3.03 3.00
C GLU A 9 11.95 -4.01 3.99
N GLU A 10 12.49 -4.07 5.20
CA GLU A 10 11.91 -4.93 6.23
C GLU A 10 10.52 -4.45 6.64
N ALA A 11 10.35 -3.14 6.77
CA ALA A 11 9.03 -2.59 7.10
C ALA A 11 8.04 -2.87 5.98
N GLU A 12 8.47 -2.73 4.73
CA GLU A 12 7.61 -2.99 3.59
C GLU A 12 7.18 -4.46 3.53
N LEU A 13 8.13 -5.37 3.75
CA LEU A 13 7.81 -6.79 3.77
C LEU A 13 6.81 -7.09 4.87
N ALA A 14 7.00 -6.51 6.05
CA ALA A 14 6.08 -6.72 7.16
C ALA A 14 4.68 -6.19 6.83
N PHE A 15 4.60 -5.09 6.11
CA PHE A 15 3.32 -4.53 5.68
C PHE A 15 2.55 -5.52 4.81
N TYR A 16 3.21 -6.07 3.78
CA TYR A 16 2.53 -7.00 2.87
C TYR A 16 2.25 -8.34 3.54
N ASP A 17 3.14 -8.80 4.41
CA ASP A 17 2.89 -10.03 5.18
C ASP A 17 1.66 -9.89 6.05
N ALA A 18 1.52 -8.75 6.73
CA ALA A 18 0.34 -8.51 7.57
C ALA A 18 -0.93 -8.45 6.74
N MET A 19 -0.84 -7.88 5.54
CA MET A 19 -1.96 -7.82 4.63
C MET A 19 -2.41 -9.23 4.23
N GLU A 20 -1.45 -10.09 3.89
CA GLU A 20 -1.77 -11.46 3.48
C GLU A 20 -2.35 -12.28 4.61
N CYS A 21 -1.87 -12.07 5.83
CA CYS A 21 -2.29 -12.83 7.00
C CYS A 21 -3.51 -12.25 7.69
N HIS A 22 -4.01 -11.11 7.26
CA HIS A 22 -5.09 -10.39 7.92
C HIS A 22 -4.77 -10.17 9.41
N ASP A 23 -3.52 -9.79 9.69
CA ASP A 23 -3.04 -9.64 11.06
C ASP A 23 -3.03 -8.15 11.41
N LEU A 24 -4.08 -7.72 12.11
CA LEU A 24 -4.25 -6.31 12.41
C LEU A 24 -3.13 -5.75 13.29
N GLU A 25 -2.73 -6.51 14.32
CA GLU A 25 -1.70 -5.99 15.22
C GLU A 25 -0.34 -5.92 14.52
N ALA A 26 -0.02 -6.91 13.69
CA ALA A 26 1.20 -6.86 12.90
C ALA A 26 1.15 -5.67 11.93
N MET A 27 0.00 -5.45 11.30
CA MET A 27 -0.17 -4.31 10.39
C MET A 27 0.10 -3.00 11.11
N MET A 28 -0.52 -2.82 12.28
CA MET A 28 -0.37 -1.55 12.98
C MET A 28 1.05 -1.33 13.50
N SER A 29 1.81 -2.40 13.71
CA SER A 29 3.20 -2.25 14.17
C SER A 29 4.10 -1.65 13.09
N VAL A 30 3.67 -1.67 11.84
CA VAL A 30 4.47 -1.13 10.72
C VAL A 30 4.34 0.39 10.64
N TRP A 31 3.25 0.95 11.12
CA TRP A 31 2.94 2.36 10.94
C TRP A 31 3.62 3.26 11.95
N LEU A 32 4.00 4.44 11.49
CA LEU A 32 4.55 5.48 12.36
C LEU A 32 3.47 5.94 13.33
N GLU A 33 3.82 6.08 14.60
CA GLU A 33 2.86 6.57 15.61
C GLU A 33 2.80 8.08 15.55
N ASN A 34 1.99 8.56 14.64
CA ASN A 34 1.90 9.99 14.34
C ASN A 34 0.56 10.26 13.67
N ASP A 35 0.02 11.45 13.91
CA ASP A 35 -1.27 11.82 13.33
C ASP A 35 -1.19 12.14 11.85
N THR A 36 0.00 12.26 11.30
CA THR A 36 0.16 12.63 9.89
C THR A 36 0.23 11.43 8.95
N VAL A 37 0.17 10.21 9.48
CA VAL A 37 0.17 9.03 8.62
C VAL A 37 -1.08 8.99 7.76
N ALA A 38 -0.95 8.47 6.55
CA ALA A 38 -2.08 8.42 5.63
C ALA A 38 -2.05 7.13 4.83
N CYS A 39 -3.24 6.64 4.52
CA CYS A 39 -3.39 5.41 3.75
C CYS A 39 -4.55 5.58 2.77
N VAL A 40 -4.27 5.33 1.49
CA VAL A 40 -5.29 5.40 0.45
C VAL A 40 -5.32 4.06 -0.26
N HIS A 41 -6.40 3.32 -0.06
CA HIS A 41 -6.63 2.08 -0.79
C HIS A 41 -7.25 2.40 -2.14
N PRO A 42 -7.09 1.51 -3.13
CA PRO A 42 -7.62 1.78 -4.45
C PRO A 42 -9.11 2.10 -4.43
N GLY A 43 -9.46 3.24 -5.03
CA GLY A 43 -10.85 3.64 -5.11
C GLY A 43 -11.48 4.11 -3.83
N ALA A 44 -10.69 4.35 -2.79
CA ALA A 44 -11.22 4.71 -1.49
C ALA A 44 -10.79 6.11 -1.08
N SER A 45 -11.43 6.62 -0.04
CA SER A 45 -11.06 7.90 0.54
C SER A 45 -9.78 7.78 1.34
N ARG A 46 -9.10 8.90 1.53
CA ARG A 46 -7.88 8.92 2.30
C ARG A 46 -8.19 8.75 3.79
N LEU A 47 -7.51 7.78 4.40
CA LEU A 47 -7.53 7.58 5.84
C LEU A 47 -6.37 8.34 6.45
N GLU A 48 -6.63 9.12 7.48
CA GLU A 48 -5.60 9.94 8.11
C GLU A 48 -5.52 9.64 9.59
N GLY A 49 -4.29 9.42 10.08
CA GLY A 49 -4.05 9.12 11.47
C GLY A 49 -4.21 7.64 11.78
N LEU A 50 -3.60 7.22 12.88
CA LEU A 50 -3.56 5.80 13.23
C LEU A 50 -4.94 5.23 13.50
N ALA A 51 -5.82 5.99 14.13
CA ALA A 51 -7.14 5.46 14.47
C ALA A 51 -7.94 5.13 13.21
N ASP A 52 -7.91 6.03 12.22
CA ASP A 52 -8.61 5.79 10.96
C ASP A 52 -8.00 4.64 10.19
N ILE A 53 -6.67 4.57 10.18
CA ILE A 53 -5.98 3.51 9.46
C ILE A 53 -6.29 2.16 10.11
N ARG A 54 -6.27 2.10 11.44
CA ARG A 54 -6.59 0.87 12.16
C ARG A 54 -8.02 0.44 11.84
N ALA A 55 -8.97 1.37 11.89
CA ALA A 55 -10.36 1.04 11.60
C ALA A 55 -10.53 0.51 10.18
N GLY A 56 -9.81 1.11 9.22
CA GLY A 56 -9.88 0.66 7.84
C GLY A 56 -9.35 -0.75 7.66
N PHE A 57 -8.20 -1.07 8.26
CA PHE A 57 -7.66 -2.42 8.16
C PHE A 57 -8.50 -3.42 8.94
N GLU A 58 -9.04 -3.00 10.09
CA GLU A 58 -9.92 -3.87 10.85
C GLU A 58 -11.10 -4.30 10.01
N GLN A 59 -11.71 -3.36 9.30
CA GLN A 59 -12.83 -3.66 8.43
C GLN A 59 -12.41 -4.55 7.27
N MET A 60 -11.26 -4.26 6.67
CA MET A 60 -10.75 -5.05 5.54
C MET A 60 -10.46 -6.48 5.93
N PHE A 61 -9.97 -6.71 7.14
CA PHE A 61 -9.59 -8.02 7.63
C PHE A 61 -10.74 -8.79 8.27
N GLU A 62 -11.92 -8.17 8.35
CA GLU A 62 -13.08 -8.79 8.98
C GLU A 62 -13.52 -10.02 8.21
N GLU A 63 -13.79 -11.09 8.93
CA GLU A 63 -14.18 -12.35 8.29
C GLU A 63 -15.64 -12.35 7.89
N PRO A 64 -16.00 -12.96 6.75
CA PRO A 64 -15.07 -13.66 5.85
C PRO A 64 -14.39 -12.69 4.88
N ALA A 65 -13.09 -12.83 4.76
CA ALA A 65 -12.31 -12.00 3.85
C ALA A 65 -11.48 -12.92 2.96
N PRO A 66 -11.35 -12.60 1.68
CA PRO A 66 -10.56 -13.47 0.80
C PRO A 66 -9.08 -13.41 1.17
N THR A 67 -8.42 -14.55 1.05
CA THR A 67 -6.99 -14.61 1.23
C THR A 67 -6.33 -14.08 -0.03
N MET A 68 -5.53 -13.03 0.13
CA MET A 68 -4.84 -12.41 -1.00
C MET A 68 -3.35 -12.71 -0.91
N ASP A 69 -2.76 -13.01 -2.05
CA ASP A 69 -1.31 -13.16 -2.15
C ASP A 69 -0.77 -12.00 -2.95
N PHE A 70 0.27 -11.39 -2.45
CA PHE A 70 0.89 -10.22 -3.09
C PHE A 70 2.24 -10.61 -3.67
N THR A 71 2.46 -10.27 -4.93
CA THR A 71 3.77 -10.32 -5.53
C THR A 71 4.19 -8.89 -5.81
N ILE A 72 5.30 -8.49 -5.21
CA ILE A 72 5.79 -7.12 -5.33
C ILE A 72 6.92 -7.14 -6.36
N SER A 73 6.80 -6.28 -7.36
CA SER A 73 7.76 -6.24 -8.46
C SER A 73 7.99 -4.80 -8.91
N ASP A 74 8.93 -4.64 -9.82
CA ASP A 74 9.22 -3.35 -10.45
C ASP A 74 9.39 -2.25 -9.41
N THR A 75 10.18 -2.54 -8.39
CA THR A 75 10.36 -1.66 -7.26
C THR A 75 11.42 -0.61 -7.55
N ARG A 76 11.08 0.65 -7.25
CA ARG A 76 12.02 1.76 -7.32
C ARG A 76 12.14 2.36 -5.93
N ARG A 77 13.38 2.59 -5.51
CA ARG A 77 13.64 3.03 -4.13
C ARG A 77 14.50 4.28 -4.12
N GLN A 78 14.13 5.21 -3.25
CA GLN A 78 14.96 6.36 -2.95
C GLN A 78 15.06 6.49 -1.44
N CYS A 79 16.27 6.71 -0.94
CA CYS A 79 16.46 6.95 0.49
C CYS A 79 17.13 8.30 0.67
N LEU A 80 16.42 9.20 1.33
CA LEU A 80 16.87 10.57 1.51
C LEU A 80 16.98 10.82 3.00
N GLY A 81 18.14 10.47 3.57
CA GLY A 81 18.34 10.60 5.00
C GLY A 81 17.44 9.67 5.78
N ASN A 82 16.50 10.24 6.52
CA ASN A 82 15.61 9.47 7.37
C ASN A 82 14.29 9.12 6.71
N VAL A 83 14.16 9.38 5.41
CA VAL A 83 12.94 9.08 4.66
C VAL A 83 13.28 8.20 3.48
N ALA A 84 12.47 7.18 3.26
CA ALA A 84 12.60 6.31 2.09
C ALA A 84 11.29 6.30 1.33
N ILE A 85 11.40 6.35 0.01
CA ILE A 85 10.24 6.34 -0.89
C ILE A 85 10.39 5.15 -1.81
N HIS A 86 9.41 4.26 -1.77
CA HIS A 86 9.36 3.10 -2.66
C HIS A 86 8.13 3.22 -3.55
N THR A 87 8.31 3.00 -4.84
CA THR A 87 7.18 2.79 -5.74
C THR A 87 7.27 1.35 -6.21
N VAL A 88 6.15 0.65 -6.13
CA VAL A 88 6.11 -0.78 -6.38
C VAL A 88 4.90 -1.13 -7.23
N ARG A 89 4.99 -2.29 -7.88
CA ARG A 89 3.86 -2.88 -8.58
C ARG A 89 3.38 -4.04 -7.73
N GLU A 90 2.09 -4.04 -7.41
CA GLU A 90 1.49 -5.09 -6.58
C GLU A 90 0.64 -5.99 -7.46
N GLU A 91 1.02 -7.24 -7.61
CA GLU A 91 0.19 -8.23 -8.29
C GLU A 91 -0.56 -8.99 -7.23
N ILE A 92 -1.88 -8.93 -7.29
CA ILE A 92 -2.72 -9.50 -6.24
C ILE A 92 -3.44 -10.71 -6.79
N GLU A 93 -3.26 -11.86 -6.14
CA GLU A 93 -3.89 -13.11 -6.52
C GLU A 93 -4.84 -13.58 -5.43
N ILE A 94 -5.95 -14.14 -5.85
CA ILE A 94 -6.90 -14.80 -4.95
C ILE A 94 -7.14 -16.19 -5.52
N GLY A 95 -6.88 -17.21 -4.70
CA GLY A 95 -7.05 -18.59 -5.15
C GLY A 95 -6.14 -18.96 -6.31
N GLY A 96 -4.95 -18.38 -6.37
CA GLY A 96 -4.00 -18.67 -7.43
C GLY A 96 -4.27 -17.96 -8.73
N GLN A 97 -5.27 -17.08 -8.76
CA GLN A 97 -5.63 -16.36 -9.97
C GLN A 97 -5.37 -14.88 -9.80
N LEU A 98 -4.70 -14.27 -10.77
CA LEU A 98 -4.42 -12.83 -10.75
C LEU A 98 -5.73 -12.07 -10.90
N VAL A 99 -6.04 -11.24 -9.90
CA VAL A 99 -7.31 -10.50 -9.89
C VAL A 99 -7.10 -9.00 -10.06
N SER A 100 -5.94 -8.46 -9.71
CA SER A 100 -5.70 -7.05 -9.92
C SER A 100 -4.22 -6.74 -9.85
N VAL A 101 -3.85 -5.61 -10.44
CA VAL A 101 -2.50 -5.09 -10.39
C VAL A 101 -2.60 -3.63 -9.97
N MET A 102 -1.82 -3.26 -8.97
CA MET A 102 -1.81 -1.91 -8.44
C MET A 102 -0.43 -1.30 -8.58
N LEU A 103 -0.39 0.01 -8.67
CA LEU A 103 0.84 0.77 -8.47
C LEU A 103 0.72 1.44 -7.13
N ALA A 104 1.75 1.28 -6.30
CA ALA A 104 1.69 1.81 -4.95
C ALA A 104 2.91 2.65 -4.64
N THR A 105 2.70 3.67 -3.82
CA THR A 105 3.78 4.46 -3.25
C THR A 105 3.78 4.23 -1.76
N ASN A 106 4.92 3.76 -1.26
CA ASN A 106 5.12 3.52 0.15
C ASN A 106 6.22 4.44 0.64
N VAL A 107 5.91 5.24 1.66
CA VAL A 107 6.89 6.16 2.25
C VAL A 107 7.15 5.74 3.67
N PHE A 108 8.43 5.69 4.03
CA PHE A 108 8.87 5.22 5.33
C PHE A 108 9.72 6.30 5.99
N GLN A 109 9.68 6.32 7.30
CA GLN A 109 10.50 7.23 8.09
C GLN A 109 11.28 6.44 9.13
N LYS A 110 12.55 6.80 9.29
CA LYS A 110 13.39 6.18 10.31
C LYS A 110 13.10 6.82 11.66
N THR A 111 12.92 5.99 12.66
CA THR A 111 12.70 6.42 14.04
C THR A 111 13.74 5.78 14.94
N PRO A 112 13.83 6.19 16.21
CA PRO A 112 14.71 5.48 17.13
C PRO A 112 14.37 4.00 17.29
N PHE A 113 13.16 3.61 16.92
CA PHE A 113 12.71 2.22 17.03
C PHE A 113 12.66 1.52 15.68
N GLY A 114 13.36 2.06 14.68
CA GLY A 114 13.43 1.47 13.36
C GLY A 114 12.56 2.20 12.36
N TRP A 115 12.48 1.63 11.17
CA TRP A 115 11.72 2.25 10.08
C TRP A 115 10.23 1.97 10.25
N ARG A 116 9.42 2.96 9.91
CA ARG A 116 7.95 2.88 10.01
C ARG A 116 7.32 3.48 8.77
N MET A 117 6.16 2.98 8.40
CA MET A 117 5.44 3.48 7.24
C MET A 117 4.73 4.79 7.57
N LEU A 118 4.91 5.78 6.71
CA LEU A 118 4.31 7.09 6.85
C LEU A 118 3.12 7.26 5.91
N LEU A 119 3.20 6.66 4.73
CA LEU A 119 2.17 6.77 3.71
C LEU A 119 2.11 5.50 2.89
N HIS A 120 0.92 5.06 2.60
CA HIS A 120 0.66 4.02 1.59
C HIS A 120 -0.45 4.53 0.68
N HIS A 121 -0.22 4.55 -0.62
CA HIS A 121 -1.21 5.00 -1.58
C HIS A 121 -1.14 4.09 -2.78
N ALA A 122 -2.22 3.38 -3.05
CA ALA A 122 -2.27 2.43 -4.16
C ALA A 122 -3.40 2.78 -5.10
N SER A 123 -3.16 2.57 -6.39
CA SER A 123 -4.15 2.79 -7.42
C SER A 123 -4.02 1.69 -8.47
N PRO A 124 -5.11 1.39 -9.20
CA PRO A 124 -5.02 0.36 -10.22
C PRO A 124 -4.03 0.75 -11.31
N GLU A 125 -3.27 -0.24 -11.78
CA GLU A 125 -2.47 -0.04 -12.96
C GLU A 125 -3.38 -0.20 -14.16
N PHE A 126 -3.30 0.73 -15.10
CA PHE A 126 -4.14 0.66 -16.27
C PHE A 126 -3.79 -0.53 -17.12
N ASP A 127 -4.83 -1.19 -17.65
CA ASP A 127 -4.66 -2.13 -18.74
C ASP A 127 -4.50 -1.27 -19.99
N PHE A 128 -3.31 -1.30 -20.58
CA PHE A 128 -2.98 -0.37 -21.63
C PHE A 128 -3.96 -0.43 -22.80
N GLU A 129 -4.36 -1.62 -23.20
CA GLU A 129 -5.24 -1.76 -24.34
C GLU A 129 -6.63 -1.24 -24.04
N LEU A 130 -7.17 -1.57 -22.87
CA LEU A 130 -8.47 -1.06 -22.47
C LEU A 130 -8.45 0.44 -22.29
N ASP A 131 -7.36 0.94 -21.72
CA ASP A 131 -7.26 2.37 -21.50
C ASP A 131 -7.27 3.16 -22.77
N GLU A 132 -6.58 2.67 -23.79
CA GLU A 132 -6.57 3.35 -25.07
C GLU A 132 -7.98 3.42 -25.64
N MET A 133 -8.70 2.32 -25.56
CA MET A 133 -10.06 2.29 -26.08
C MET A 133 -10.94 3.25 -25.32
N ASP A 134 -10.90 3.22 -24.02
CA ASP A 134 -11.72 4.10 -23.21
C ASP A 134 -11.39 5.55 -23.49
N PHE A 135 -10.13 5.85 -23.55
CA PHE A 135 -9.69 7.21 -23.73
C PHE A 135 -10.18 7.79 -25.05
N THR A 136 -10.06 7.01 -26.11
CA THR A 136 -10.48 7.49 -27.41
C THR A 136 -11.98 7.65 -27.51
N LEU A 137 -12.74 6.89 -26.75
CA LEU A 137 -14.18 6.97 -26.83
C LEU A 137 -14.75 8.12 -26.01
N ASP A 138 -14.21 8.34 -24.82
CA ASP A 138 -14.90 9.20 -23.88
C ASP A 138 -14.17 10.43 -23.49
N HIS A 139 -12.86 10.41 -23.56
CA HIS A 139 -12.14 11.44 -22.86
C HIS A 139 -11.13 12.11 -23.70
N PRO A 140 -11.48 13.24 -24.15
CA PRO A 140 -10.48 14.01 -24.79
C PRO A 140 -9.36 14.34 -23.84
N ALA A 141 -9.65 14.43 -22.62
CA ALA A 141 -8.61 14.95 -21.81
C ALA A 141 -8.37 14.13 -20.62
N PRO A 142 -7.51 14.14 -20.16
CA PRO A 142 -7.30 13.41 -19.14
C PRO A 142 -7.26 13.98 -17.91
N VAL A 143 -7.70 14.07 -17.90
CA VAL A 143 -7.85 14.34 -17.08
C VAL A 143 -7.00 13.98 -16.17
N MET A 144 -6.78 13.68 -16.19
CA MET A 144 -6.16 13.32 -15.59
C MET A 144 -5.38 13.37 -15.04
N LEU A 145 -5.34 13.35 -14.93
CA LEU A 145 -4.67 13.16 -14.57
C LEU A 145 -3.99 13.47 -13.95
N HIS A 146 -3.79 13.71 -13.64
CA HIS A 146 -3.15 13.94 -13.11
C HIS A 146 -2.98 14.25 -12.55
#